data_8172d0e00dc9577fc0a9d4b6a8884927
#
_entry.id   8172d0e00dc9577fc0a9d4b6a8884927
#
_cell.length_a   1.000
_cell.length_b   1.000
_cell.length_c   1.000
_cell.angle_alpha   90.00
_cell.angle_beta   90.00
_cell.angle_gamma   90.00
#
_symmetry.space_group_name_H-M   'P 1'
#
loop_
_entity.id
_entity.type
_entity.pdbx_description
1 polymer ?
#
loop_
_entity_poly.entity_id
_entity_poly.type
_entity_poly.pdbx_seq_one_letter_code
_entity_poly.pdbx_strand_id
1 'polypeptide(L)'
;PESLRQEDLLEKRILLTNSVDDFLTLACQLCEEVMEVRPGGSRHTPSAEQARAYIDRHYMDPELSLSSVANAVSVSPNHLSTLFKSKIGVGFSEYLTEVRIRQAKRLLITSDLRVSEVGERVGYQNMEYFSMLFKKNTGQTPSQYRRSHTL
;
A
#
# COMPACT_ATOMS: atom_id res chain seq x y z
N PRO A 1 -32.75 2.10 -23.68
CA PRO A 1 -32.22 3.47 -23.72
C PRO A 1 -30.99 3.65 -22.83
N GLU A 2 -30.72 2.83 -21.82
CA GLU A 2 -29.51 2.94 -20.98
C GLU A 2 -28.27 2.34 -21.62
N SER A 3 -28.40 1.32 -22.43
CA SER A 3 -27.28 0.70 -23.16
C SER A 3 -26.64 1.64 -24.19
N LEU A 4 -27.44 2.47 -24.87
CA LEU A 4 -26.97 3.45 -25.86
C LEU A 4 -26.15 4.61 -25.23
N ARG A 5 -26.36 4.91 -23.96
CA ARG A 5 -25.57 5.94 -23.23
C ARG A 5 -24.19 5.45 -22.79
N GLN A 6 -24.04 4.15 -22.57
CA GLN A 6 -22.73 3.56 -22.19
C GLN A 6 -21.80 3.44 -23.39
N GLU A 7 -22.32 3.11 -24.57
CA GLU A 7 -21.53 3.05 -25.81
C GLU A 7 -21.01 4.44 -26.23
N ASP A 8 -21.83 5.47 -26.14
CA ASP A 8 -21.46 6.86 -26.43
C ASP A 8 -20.40 7.41 -25.46
N LEU A 9 -20.41 6.98 -24.21
CA LEU A 9 -19.42 7.34 -23.21
C LEU A 9 -18.07 6.62 -23.43
N LEU A 10 -18.10 5.38 -23.88
CA LEU A 10 -16.91 4.62 -24.22
C LEU A 10 -16.20 5.18 -25.45
N GLU A 11 -16.96 5.50 -26.51
CA GLU A 11 -16.41 6.13 -27.73
C GLU A 11 -15.75 7.49 -27.42
N LYS A 12 -16.38 8.31 -26.57
CA LYS A 12 -15.79 9.60 -26.15
C LYS A 12 -14.53 9.44 -25.30
N ARG A 13 -14.45 8.41 -24.46
CA ARG A 13 -13.24 8.12 -23.67
C ARG A 13 -12.08 7.66 -24.54
N ILE A 14 -12.36 6.88 -25.59
CA ILE A 14 -11.35 6.41 -26.56
C ILE A 14 -10.84 7.57 -27.43
N LEU A 15 -11.71 8.49 -27.84
CA LEU A 15 -11.33 9.66 -28.65
C LEU A 15 -10.52 10.73 -27.90
N LEU A 16 -10.50 10.69 -26.58
CA LEU A 16 -9.73 11.61 -25.75
C LEU A 16 -8.32 11.10 -25.40
N THR A 17 -7.97 9.90 -25.82
CA THR A 17 -6.62 9.33 -25.61
C THR A 17 -5.66 9.89 -26.67
N ASN A 18 -4.78 10.77 -26.25
CA ASN A 18 -3.77 11.39 -27.13
C ASN A 18 -2.42 10.66 -27.14
N SER A 19 -2.28 9.55 -26.44
CA SER A 19 -1.03 8.80 -26.26
C SER A 19 -1.29 7.29 -26.22
N VAL A 20 -0.33 6.50 -26.68
CA VAL A 20 -0.36 5.04 -26.60
C VAL A 20 -0.41 4.56 -25.15
N ASP A 21 0.24 5.29 -24.23
CA ASP A 21 0.22 4.99 -22.81
C ASP A 21 -1.17 5.22 -22.19
N ASP A 22 -1.87 6.26 -22.60
CA ASP A 22 -3.23 6.54 -22.17
C ASP A 22 -4.20 5.47 -22.69
N PHE A 23 -3.99 5.00 -23.92
CA PHE A 23 -4.79 3.92 -24.51
C PHE A 23 -4.55 2.58 -23.80
N LEU A 24 -3.29 2.25 -23.49
CA LEU A 24 -2.96 1.04 -22.73
C LEU A 24 -3.53 1.07 -21.31
N THR A 25 -3.48 2.23 -20.67
CA THR A 25 -4.06 2.44 -19.32
C THR A 25 -5.57 2.27 -19.36
N LEU A 26 -6.24 2.84 -20.37
CA LEU A 26 -7.69 2.70 -20.56
C LEU A 26 -8.08 1.26 -20.90
N ALA A 27 -7.31 0.58 -21.76
CA ALA A 27 -7.54 -0.80 -22.13
C ALA A 27 -7.38 -1.74 -20.92
N CYS A 28 -6.38 -1.52 -20.07
CA CYS A 28 -6.21 -2.25 -18.81
C CYS A 28 -7.39 -2.01 -17.86
N GLN A 29 -7.85 -0.76 -17.72
CA GLN A 29 -9.01 -0.42 -16.90
C GLN A 29 -10.29 -1.10 -17.39
N LEU A 30 -10.52 -1.11 -18.70
CA LEU A 30 -11.70 -1.77 -19.30
C LEU A 30 -11.64 -3.31 -19.18
N CYS A 31 -10.45 -3.90 -19.31
CA CYS A 31 -10.26 -5.33 -19.07
C CYS A 31 -10.51 -5.70 -17.60
N GLU A 32 -10.12 -4.84 -16.66
CA GLU A 32 -10.36 -5.03 -15.23
C GLU A 32 -11.86 -4.92 -14.92
N GLU A 33 -12.57 -3.94 -15.47
CA GLU A 33 -14.03 -3.79 -15.33
C GLU A 33 -14.80 -5.00 -15.89
N VAL A 34 -14.34 -5.60 -17.00
CA VAL A 34 -14.96 -6.79 -17.60
C VAL A 34 -14.64 -8.07 -16.80
N MET A 35 -13.47 -8.15 -16.15
CA MET A 35 -13.11 -9.29 -15.31
C MET A 35 -13.84 -9.29 -13.95
N GLU A 36 -14.36 -8.15 -13.51
CA GLU A 36 -15.19 -8.06 -12.29
C GLU A 36 -16.61 -8.62 -12.47
N VAL A 37 -17.06 -8.85 -13.71
CA VAL A 37 -18.38 -9.46 -14.00
C VAL A 37 -18.25 -10.98 -14.09
N ARG A 38 -17.85 -11.66 -13.02
CA ARG A 38 -18.13 -13.10 -12.85
C ARG A 38 -19.44 -13.29 -12.08
N PRO A 39 -20.49 -13.87 -12.70
CA PRO A 39 -21.71 -14.22 -11.98
C PRO A 39 -21.41 -15.41 -11.07
N GLY A 40 -21.37 -15.18 -9.75
CA GLY A 40 -21.35 -16.28 -8.78
C GLY A 40 -20.34 -16.19 -7.62
N GLY A 41 -19.60 -15.11 -7.48
CA GLY A 41 -18.71 -14.87 -6.33
C GLY A 41 -19.23 -13.75 -5.44
N SER A 42 -19.29 -14.01 -4.14
CA SER A 42 -19.57 -13.04 -3.08
C SER A 42 -18.99 -11.65 -3.44
N ARG A 43 -19.81 -10.61 -3.32
CA ARG A 43 -19.42 -9.20 -3.50
C ARG A 43 -18.41 -8.77 -2.41
N HIS A 44 -17.20 -9.31 -2.44
CA HIS A 44 -16.04 -8.71 -1.82
C HIS A 44 -15.28 -7.98 -2.93
N THR A 45 -15.68 -6.74 -3.19
CA THR A 45 -14.76 -5.79 -3.79
C THR A 45 -13.55 -5.78 -2.85
N PRO A 46 -12.35 -6.18 -3.32
CA PRO A 46 -11.14 -6.12 -2.48
C PRO A 46 -10.96 -4.66 -2.14
N SER A 47 -11.32 -4.28 -0.94
CA SER A 47 -11.26 -2.88 -0.55
C SER A 47 -9.83 -2.52 -0.21
N ALA A 48 -9.43 -1.29 -0.46
CA ALA A 48 -8.17 -0.75 0.04
C ALA A 48 -8.03 -0.98 1.56
N GLU A 49 -9.14 -1.07 2.26
CA GLU A 49 -9.22 -1.39 3.68
C GLU A 49 -8.81 -2.83 4.01
N GLN A 50 -9.11 -3.80 3.15
CA GLN A 50 -8.64 -5.19 3.34
C GLN A 50 -7.12 -5.26 3.16
N ALA A 51 -6.58 -4.58 2.13
CA ALA A 51 -5.14 -4.48 1.93
C ALA A 51 -4.45 -3.76 3.10
N ARG A 52 -5.03 -2.66 3.56
CA ARG A 52 -4.57 -1.94 4.75
C ARG A 52 -4.55 -2.83 5.99
N ALA A 53 -5.65 -3.52 6.28
CA ALA A 53 -5.74 -4.44 7.41
C ALA A 53 -4.74 -5.60 7.31
N TYR A 54 -4.46 -6.07 6.08
CA TYR A 54 -3.44 -7.09 5.84
C TYR A 54 -2.03 -6.55 6.15
N ILE A 55 -1.70 -5.35 5.69
CA ILE A 55 -0.42 -4.69 5.99
C ILE A 55 -0.26 -4.48 7.50
N ASP A 56 -1.29 -3.98 8.18
CA ASP A 56 -1.28 -3.73 9.62
C ASP A 56 -1.06 -5.00 10.46
N ARG A 57 -1.39 -6.17 9.92
CA ARG A 57 -1.14 -7.47 10.57
C ARG A 57 0.22 -8.09 10.23
N HIS A 58 0.75 -7.79 9.05
CA HIS A 58 1.94 -8.46 8.50
C HIS A 58 3.14 -7.52 8.31
N TYR A 59 3.09 -6.27 8.80
CA TYR A 59 4.16 -5.29 8.64
C TYR A 59 5.54 -5.77 9.14
N MET A 60 5.56 -6.73 10.08
CA MET A 60 6.79 -7.32 10.64
C MET A 60 7.52 -8.22 9.65
N ASP A 61 6.83 -8.72 8.62
CA ASP A 61 7.44 -9.54 7.59
C ASP A 61 8.37 -8.68 6.71
N PRO A 62 9.69 -8.94 6.69
CA PRO A 62 10.62 -8.17 5.88
C PRO A 62 10.38 -8.34 4.38
N GLU A 63 9.80 -9.46 3.94
CA GLU A 63 9.48 -9.78 2.55
C GLU A 63 8.11 -9.25 2.09
N LEU A 64 7.38 -8.54 2.98
CA LEU A 64 6.09 -7.98 2.62
C LEU A 64 6.21 -6.99 1.46
N SER A 65 5.56 -7.30 0.36
CA SER A 65 5.61 -6.56 -0.89
C SER A 65 4.21 -6.22 -1.40
N LEU A 66 4.11 -5.26 -2.32
CA LEU A 66 2.85 -4.95 -3.01
C LEU A 66 2.24 -6.21 -3.65
N SER A 67 3.08 -7.06 -4.26
CA SER A 67 2.63 -8.29 -4.91
C SER A 67 2.08 -9.31 -3.91
N SER A 68 2.72 -9.48 -2.74
CA SER A 68 2.22 -10.40 -1.71
C SER A 68 0.88 -9.94 -1.13
N VAL A 69 0.72 -8.64 -0.91
CA VAL A 69 -0.56 -8.06 -0.46
C VAL A 69 -1.64 -8.19 -1.54
N ALA A 70 -1.31 -7.88 -2.79
CA ALA A 70 -2.24 -8.01 -3.92
C ALA A 70 -2.76 -9.44 -4.07
N ASN A 71 -1.88 -10.43 -3.98
CA ASN A 71 -2.25 -11.85 -3.98
C ASN A 71 -3.17 -12.21 -2.79
N ALA A 72 -2.88 -11.70 -1.60
CA ALA A 72 -3.68 -11.97 -0.40
C ALA A 72 -5.10 -11.41 -0.49
N VAL A 73 -5.28 -10.29 -1.19
CA VAL A 73 -6.60 -9.67 -1.41
C VAL A 73 -7.19 -9.98 -2.80
N SER A 74 -6.57 -10.89 -3.56
CA SER A 74 -7.05 -11.40 -4.85
C SER A 74 -7.22 -10.34 -5.95
N VAL A 75 -6.27 -9.42 -6.05
CA VAL A 75 -6.19 -8.40 -7.11
C VAL A 75 -4.83 -8.39 -7.80
N SER A 76 -4.74 -7.71 -8.94
CA SER A 76 -3.43 -7.45 -9.57
C SER A 76 -2.63 -6.39 -8.78
N PRO A 77 -1.29 -6.47 -8.77
CA PRO A 77 -0.46 -5.45 -8.11
C PRO A 77 -0.70 -4.03 -8.63
N ASN A 78 -0.92 -3.87 -9.93
CA ASN A 78 -1.22 -2.58 -10.55
C ASN A 78 -2.56 -2.00 -10.07
N HIS A 79 -3.59 -2.84 -10.04
CA HIS A 79 -4.90 -2.45 -9.53
C HIS A 79 -4.80 -2.05 -8.05
N LEU A 80 -4.15 -2.88 -7.22
CA LEU A 80 -3.93 -2.55 -5.81
C LEU A 80 -3.18 -1.24 -5.63
N SER A 81 -2.13 -0.99 -6.40
CA SER A 81 -1.35 0.25 -6.32
C SER A 81 -2.21 1.49 -6.58
N THR A 82 -3.03 1.46 -7.64
CA THR A 82 -3.94 2.54 -8.01
C THR A 82 -5.04 2.72 -6.96
N LEU A 83 -5.69 1.64 -6.57
CA LEU A 83 -6.75 1.63 -5.56
C LEU A 83 -6.25 2.15 -4.21
N PHE A 84 -5.08 1.67 -3.78
CA PHE A 84 -4.49 2.05 -2.50
C PHE A 84 -4.18 3.53 -2.45
N LYS A 85 -3.52 4.07 -3.49
CA LYS A 85 -3.22 5.50 -3.59
C LYS A 85 -4.49 6.36 -3.66
N SER A 86 -5.52 5.91 -4.39
CA SER A 86 -6.78 6.67 -4.54
C SER A 86 -7.63 6.69 -3.27
N LYS A 87 -7.63 5.61 -2.48
CA LYS A 87 -8.46 5.46 -1.28
C LYS A 87 -7.75 5.84 0.01
N ILE A 88 -6.44 5.53 0.11
CA ILE A 88 -5.62 5.80 1.31
C ILE A 88 -4.87 7.14 1.18
N GLY A 89 -4.65 7.62 -0.04
CA GLY A 89 -3.99 8.90 -0.32
C GLY A 89 -2.46 8.80 -0.46
N VAL A 90 -1.85 7.68 -0.03
CA VAL A 90 -0.41 7.43 -0.11
C VAL A 90 -0.13 6.09 -0.79
N GLY A 91 1.10 5.91 -1.30
CA GLY A 91 1.51 4.65 -1.93
C GLY A 91 1.72 3.53 -0.89
N PHE A 92 1.70 2.28 -1.36
CA PHE A 92 1.94 1.10 -0.52
C PHE A 92 3.22 1.18 0.31
N SER A 93 4.35 1.50 -0.34
CA SER A 93 5.66 1.56 0.35
C SER A 93 5.72 2.66 1.40
N GLU A 94 5.07 3.78 1.15
CA GLU A 94 4.97 4.90 2.07
C GLU A 94 4.12 4.52 3.29
N TYR A 95 2.96 3.91 3.06
CA TYR A 95 2.09 3.42 4.12
C TYR A 95 2.78 2.34 4.99
N LEU A 96 3.43 1.35 4.37
CA LEU A 96 4.17 0.32 5.09
C LEU A 96 5.28 0.93 5.96
N THR A 97 6.01 1.91 5.41
CA THR A 97 7.04 2.64 6.17
C THR A 97 6.43 3.35 7.37
N GLU A 98 5.32 4.05 7.18
CA GLU A 98 4.62 4.76 8.25
C GLU A 98 4.17 3.80 9.37
N VAL A 99 3.57 2.66 9.00
CA VAL A 99 3.17 1.62 9.98
C VAL A 99 4.37 1.12 10.77
N ARG A 100 5.46 0.74 10.09
CA ARG A 100 6.67 0.25 10.72
C ARG A 100 7.31 1.27 11.66
N ILE A 101 7.42 2.53 11.23
CA ILE A 101 7.97 3.63 12.06
C ILE A 101 7.08 3.91 13.27
N ARG A 102 5.76 3.89 13.10
CA ARG A 102 4.81 4.06 14.22
C ARG A 102 4.97 2.97 15.27
N GLN A 103 5.13 1.72 14.85
CA GLN A 103 5.38 0.61 15.78
C GLN A 103 6.77 0.67 16.40
N ALA A 104 7.79 1.08 15.65
CA ALA A 104 9.12 1.29 16.18
C ALA A 104 9.14 2.37 17.28
N LYS A 105 8.48 3.49 17.09
CA LYS A 105 8.29 4.54 18.12
C LYS A 105 7.73 3.96 19.41
N ARG A 106 6.68 3.15 19.29
CA ARG A 106 6.05 2.50 20.43
C ARG A 106 7.03 1.58 21.16
N LEU A 107 7.70 0.67 20.44
CA LEU A 107 8.66 -0.27 21.02
C LEU A 107 9.84 0.44 21.69
N LEU A 108 10.34 1.52 21.10
CA LEU A 108 11.45 2.30 21.66
C LEU A 108 11.13 2.91 23.03
N ILE A 109 9.86 3.24 23.29
CA ILE A 109 9.40 3.84 24.56
C ILE A 109 8.96 2.78 25.56
N THR A 110 8.30 1.70 25.10
CA THR A 110 7.65 0.72 25.99
C THR A 110 8.48 -0.52 26.29
N SER A 111 9.68 -0.64 25.70
CA SER A 111 10.54 -1.82 25.90
C SER A 111 12.01 -1.44 26.01
N ASP A 112 12.79 -2.32 26.66
CA ASP A 112 14.25 -2.22 26.80
C ASP A 112 15.02 -2.85 25.64
N LEU A 113 14.32 -3.20 24.54
CA LEU A 113 14.93 -3.78 23.36
C LEU A 113 16.01 -2.88 22.76
N ARG A 114 17.08 -3.47 22.28
CA ARG A 114 18.11 -2.73 21.54
C ARG A 114 17.50 -2.12 20.27
N VAL A 115 18.05 -1.02 19.79
CA VAL A 115 17.59 -0.37 18.55
C VAL A 115 17.58 -1.35 17.36
N SER A 116 18.61 -2.23 17.29
CA SER A 116 18.67 -3.28 16.26
C SER A 116 17.48 -4.25 16.36
N GLU A 117 17.18 -4.72 17.58
CA GLU A 117 16.06 -5.63 17.82
C GLU A 117 14.69 -4.98 17.49
N VAL A 118 14.56 -3.69 17.75
CA VAL A 118 13.36 -2.93 17.35
C VAL A 118 13.24 -2.88 15.83
N GLY A 119 14.34 -2.58 15.11
CA GLY A 119 14.36 -2.57 13.65
C GLY A 119 13.96 -3.92 13.05
N GLU A 120 14.52 -5.01 13.55
CA GLU A 120 14.18 -6.37 13.13
C GLU A 120 12.69 -6.70 13.38
N ARG A 121 12.19 -6.37 14.57
CA ARG A 121 10.80 -6.64 14.95
C ARG A 121 9.77 -5.90 14.11
N VAL A 122 10.13 -4.74 13.58
CA VAL A 122 9.24 -3.99 12.67
C VAL A 122 9.48 -4.30 11.20
N GLY A 123 10.31 -5.31 10.89
CA GLY A 123 10.48 -5.82 9.53
C GLY A 123 11.65 -5.22 8.74
N TYR A 124 12.64 -4.61 9.39
CA TYR A 124 13.87 -4.15 8.73
C TYR A 124 15.04 -5.08 8.99
N GLN A 125 15.63 -5.61 7.93
CA GLN A 125 16.86 -6.41 7.99
C GLN A 125 18.13 -5.54 8.02
N ASN A 126 18.07 -4.36 7.38
CA ASN A 126 19.19 -3.42 7.34
C ASN A 126 18.97 -2.29 8.35
N MET A 127 19.83 -2.23 9.37
CA MET A 127 19.72 -1.27 10.47
C MET A 127 20.12 0.15 10.11
N GLU A 128 21.01 0.33 9.14
CA GLU A 128 21.38 1.65 8.64
C GLU A 128 20.20 2.27 7.88
N TYR A 129 19.56 1.46 7.03
CA TYR A 129 18.36 1.86 6.30
C TYR A 129 17.19 2.18 7.26
N PHE A 130 16.97 1.35 8.27
CA PHE A 130 15.99 1.62 9.32
C PHE A 130 16.25 2.95 10.02
N SER A 131 17.49 3.20 10.46
CA SER A 131 17.87 4.41 11.16
C SER A 131 17.69 5.66 10.29
N MET A 132 18.03 5.56 9.00
CA MET A 132 17.84 6.64 8.03
C MET A 132 16.35 6.96 7.84
N LEU A 133 15.52 5.93 7.61
CA LEU A 133 14.07 6.12 7.45
C LEU A 133 13.42 6.65 8.72
N PHE A 134 13.81 6.14 9.89
CA PHE A 134 13.31 6.61 11.18
C PHE A 134 13.63 8.10 11.37
N LYS A 135 14.88 8.51 11.13
CA LYS A 135 15.30 9.91 11.21
C LYS A 135 14.55 10.79 10.19
N LYS A 136 14.37 10.31 8.96
CA LYS A 136 13.60 11.03 7.92
C LYS A 136 12.17 11.29 8.35
N ASN A 137 11.52 10.32 9.00
CA ASN A 137 10.11 10.40 9.41
C ASN A 137 9.89 11.10 10.76
N THR A 138 10.89 11.16 11.62
CA THR A 138 10.74 11.68 13.00
C THR A 138 11.61 12.88 13.32
N GLY A 139 12.59 13.18 12.47
CA GLY A 139 13.61 14.21 12.71
C GLY A 139 14.74 13.75 13.65
N GLN A 140 14.63 12.59 14.30
CA GLN A 140 15.57 12.08 15.29
C GLN A 140 16.01 10.64 14.96
N THR A 141 17.22 10.26 15.37
CA THR A 141 17.62 8.84 15.31
C THR A 141 16.82 8.02 16.33
N PRO A 142 16.68 6.69 16.14
CA PRO A 142 15.98 5.83 17.10
C PRO A 142 16.50 5.96 18.54
N SER A 143 17.84 6.07 18.72
CA SER A 143 18.47 6.25 20.03
C SER A 143 18.17 7.61 20.65
N GLN A 144 18.15 8.68 19.85
CA GLN A 144 17.77 10.01 20.31
C GLN A 144 16.29 10.06 20.70
N TYR A 145 15.44 9.44 19.90
CA TYR A 145 14.00 9.36 20.15
C TYR A 145 13.70 8.65 21.47
N ARG A 146 14.35 7.50 21.74
CA ARG A 146 14.24 6.81 23.03
C ARG A 146 14.62 7.72 24.17
N ARG A 147 15.79 8.35 24.09
CA ARG A 147 16.34 9.20 25.16
C ARG A 147 15.45 10.41 25.49
N SER A 148 14.79 10.97 24.49
CA SER A 148 13.90 12.13 24.67
C SER A 148 12.51 11.77 25.20
N HIS A 149 12.13 10.47 25.20
CA HIS A 149 10.82 9.99 25.63
C HIS A 149 10.86 8.99 26.78
N THR A 150 12.04 8.59 27.24
CA THR A 150 12.22 7.80 28.47
C THR A 150 12.66 8.76 29.57
N LEU A 151 11.81 8.91 30.59
CA LEU A 151 12.11 9.68 31.82
C LEU A 151 13.10 8.92 32.69
#